data_f8c4bb0f8fe96376297e286eeb00819f
#
_entry.id   f8c4bb0f8fe96376297e286eeb00819f
#
_cell.length_a   1.000
_cell.length_b   1.000
_cell.length_c   1.000
_cell.angle_alpha   90.00
_cell.angle_beta   90.00
_cell.angle_gamma   90.00
#
_symmetry.space_group_name_H-M   'P 1'
#
loop_
_entity.id
_entity.type
_entity.pdbx_description
1 polymer ?
#
loop_
_entity_poly.entity_id
_entity_poly.type
_entity_poly.pdbx_seq_one_letter_code
_entity_poly.pdbx_strand_id
1 'polypeptide(L)'
;VEAGRPDTIDREKLMALREAGIGRISINPQTLEDPVLQAIGRRHSAQDILDAYALAREVGFDSINMDLIAGLPRDSFEGFCRSLNGVLALEPENITVHTLALKKGSRLMEQGGALPSGEETARMLDYSLERLSGKGYLPYYLYRQKYMSGSLENVGWCLSGQESVYNIVMMEELQTVVSIGGGGVTKLVDRAAGTIV
;
A
#
# COMPACT_ATOMS: atom_id res chain seq x y z
N VAL A 1 -7.53 4.00 -9.19
CA VAL A 1 -8.59 4.11 -8.17
C VAL A 1 -8.26 3.21 -6.99
N GLU A 2 -8.49 3.69 -5.76
CA GLU A 2 -8.47 2.86 -4.56
C GLU A 2 -9.74 2.01 -4.53
N ALA A 3 -9.67 0.74 -4.91
CA ALA A 3 -10.81 -0.17 -4.79
C ALA A 3 -11.12 -0.49 -3.31
N GLY A 4 -10.12 -0.31 -2.47
CA GLY A 4 -10.22 -0.34 -1.03
C GLY A 4 -9.94 -1.71 -0.42
N ARG A 5 -10.70 -2.03 0.63
CA ARG A 5 -10.54 -3.29 1.34
C ARG A 5 -11.22 -4.43 0.57
N PRO A 6 -10.66 -5.66 0.62
CA PRO A 6 -11.23 -6.82 -0.06
C PRO A 6 -12.72 -7.05 0.24
N ASP A 7 -13.14 -6.84 1.50
CA ASP A 7 -14.53 -6.97 1.94
C ASP A 7 -15.52 -5.95 1.34
N THR A 8 -15.01 -4.98 0.57
CA THR A 8 -15.81 -3.96 -0.13
C THR A 8 -15.69 -4.04 -1.65
N ILE A 9 -14.98 -5.05 -2.16
CA ILE A 9 -14.77 -5.30 -3.58
C ILE A 9 -15.76 -6.36 -4.05
N ASP A 10 -16.54 -6.03 -5.07
CA ASP A 10 -17.47 -6.94 -5.74
C ASP A 10 -17.39 -6.77 -7.26
N ARG A 11 -17.97 -7.71 -7.99
CA ARG A 11 -17.93 -7.74 -9.46
C ARG A 11 -18.61 -6.52 -10.08
N GLU A 12 -19.73 -6.09 -9.54
CA GLU A 12 -20.50 -4.97 -10.07
C GLU A 12 -19.69 -3.67 -10.01
N LYS A 13 -19.07 -3.40 -8.86
CA LYS A 13 -18.18 -2.25 -8.66
C LYS A 13 -16.98 -2.29 -9.61
N LEU A 14 -16.32 -3.45 -9.74
CA LEU A 14 -15.15 -3.58 -10.61
C LEU A 14 -15.52 -3.40 -12.07
N MET A 15 -16.65 -3.95 -12.53
CA MET A 15 -17.15 -3.74 -13.88
C MET A 15 -17.48 -2.28 -14.16
N ALA A 16 -18.18 -1.61 -13.23
CA ALA A 16 -18.48 -0.18 -13.37
C ALA A 16 -17.21 0.68 -13.48
N LEU A 17 -16.15 0.34 -12.74
CA LEU A 17 -14.85 1.02 -12.87
C LEU A 17 -14.22 0.78 -14.25
N ARG A 18 -14.26 -0.44 -14.77
CA ARG A 18 -13.74 -0.74 -16.12
C ARG A 18 -14.54 -0.04 -17.22
N GLU A 19 -15.86 -0.03 -17.13
CA GLU A 19 -16.74 0.70 -18.05
C GLU A 19 -16.48 2.21 -18.03
N ALA A 20 -16.10 2.75 -16.87
CA ALA A 20 -15.66 4.14 -16.73
C ALA A 20 -14.23 4.41 -17.25
N GLY A 21 -13.57 3.42 -17.88
CA GLY A 21 -12.22 3.56 -18.43
C GLY A 21 -11.09 3.47 -17.41
N ILE A 22 -11.35 2.98 -16.20
CA ILE A 22 -10.32 2.83 -15.17
C ILE A 22 -9.48 1.57 -15.47
N GLY A 23 -8.20 1.76 -15.80
CA GLY A 23 -7.25 0.66 -16.06
C GLY A 23 -6.48 0.20 -14.81
N ARG A 24 -6.33 1.07 -13.79
CA ARG A 24 -5.54 0.78 -12.59
C ARG A 24 -6.34 0.88 -11.30
N ILE A 25 -6.23 -0.16 -10.47
CA ILE A 25 -6.82 -0.18 -9.12
C ILE A 25 -5.79 -0.53 -8.06
N SER A 26 -6.10 -0.21 -6.81
CA SER A 26 -5.34 -0.64 -5.64
C SER A 26 -6.20 -1.54 -4.77
N ILE A 27 -5.66 -2.70 -4.41
CA ILE A 27 -6.23 -3.63 -3.42
C ILE A 27 -5.28 -3.63 -2.23
N ASN A 28 -5.79 -3.33 -1.02
CA ASN A 28 -4.96 -3.06 0.14
C ASN A 28 -5.02 -4.20 1.17
N PRO A 29 -4.23 -5.30 0.99
CA PRO A 29 -4.21 -6.41 1.92
C PRO A 29 -3.66 -6.04 3.29
N GLN A 30 -2.63 -5.23 3.35
CA GLN A 30 -1.81 -4.87 4.51
C GLN A 30 -0.91 -6.02 5.00
N THR A 31 -1.42 -7.24 5.05
CA THR A 31 -0.77 -8.50 5.38
C THR A 31 -1.63 -9.66 4.86
N LEU A 32 -1.07 -10.86 4.75
CA LEU A 32 -1.79 -12.11 4.49
C LEU A 32 -1.88 -13.02 5.73
N GLU A 33 -1.56 -12.48 6.92
CA GLU A 33 -1.63 -13.21 8.18
C GLU A 33 -2.96 -12.91 8.89
N ASP A 34 -3.91 -13.85 8.91
CA ASP A 34 -5.24 -13.65 9.50
C ASP A 34 -5.20 -13.15 10.96
N PRO A 35 -4.32 -13.66 11.84
CA PRO A 35 -4.22 -13.13 13.20
C PRO A 35 -3.79 -11.66 13.26
N VAL A 36 -2.97 -11.21 12.31
CA VAL A 36 -2.52 -9.82 12.19
C VAL A 36 -3.65 -8.95 11.64
N LEU A 37 -4.38 -9.43 10.62
CA LEU A 37 -5.58 -8.75 10.10
C LEU A 37 -6.59 -8.48 11.22
N GLN A 38 -6.88 -9.47 12.04
CA GLN A 38 -7.76 -9.34 13.20
C GLN A 38 -7.22 -8.31 14.22
N ALA A 39 -5.92 -8.33 14.50
CA ALA A 39 -5.29 -7.42 15.44
C ALA A 39 -5.37 -5.95 14.99
N ILE A 40 -5.37 -5.67 13.69
CA ILE A 40 -5.54 -4.32 13.13
C ILE A 40 -7.00 -3.98 12.80
N GLY A 41 -7.96 -4.80 13.26
CA GLY A 41 -9.39 -4.57 13.11
C GLY A 41 -9.91 -4.76 11.69
N ARG A 42 -9.23 -5.57 10.88
CA ARG A 42 -9.74 -5.99 9.56
C ARG A 42 -10.70 -7.16 9.73
N ARG A 43 -11.79 -7.15 8.95
CA ARG A 43 -12.83 -8.19 9.00
C ARG A 43 -12.65 -9.27 7.93
N HIS A 44 -11.87 -8.96 6.89
CA HIS A 44 -11.55 -9.88 5.80
C HIS A 44 -10.39 -10.80 6.19
N SER A 45 -10.32 -11.95 5.55
CA SER A 45 -9.26 -12.94 5.64
C SER A 45 -8.23 -12.80 4.50
N ALA A 46 -7.13 -13.55 4.61
CA ALA A 46 -6.19 -13.70 3.50
C ALA A 46 -6.86 -14.28 2.24
N GLN A 47 -7.82 -15.21 2.41
CA GLN A 47 -8.55 -15.78 1.27
C GLN A 47 -9.40 -14.72 0.55
N ASP A 48 -10.08 -13.83 1.29
CA ASP A 48 -10.86 -12.74 0.68
C ASP A 48 -9.97 -11.80 -0.16
N ILE A 49 -8.70 -11.62 0.25
CA ILE A 49 -7.72 -10.84 -0.52
C ILE A 49 -7.40 -11.54 -1.84
N LEU A 50 -7.14 -12.85 -1.80
CA LEU A 50 -6.84 -13.65 -3.00
C LEU A 50 -8.03 -13.67 -3.96
N ASP A 51 -9.25 -13.82 -3.45
CA ASP A 51 -10.48 -13.83 -4.23
C ASP A 51 -10.74 -12.47 -4.88
N ALA A 52 -10.54 -11.37 -4.14
CA ALA A 52 -10.66 -10.01 -4.68
C ALA A 52 -9.63 -9.74 -5.78
N TYR A 53 -8.39 -10.21 -5.61
CA TYR A 53 -7.35 -10.10 -6.64
C TYR A 53 -7.71 -10.91 -7.89
N ALA A 54 -8.12 -12.18 -7.73
CA ALA A 54 -8.53 -13.03 -8.84
C ALA A 54 -9.71 -12.43 -9.61
N LEU A 55 -10.69 -11.88 -8.90
CA LEU A 55 -11.82 -11.19 -9.50
C LEU A 55 -11.39 -9.94 -10.30
N ALA A 56 -10.45 -9.16 -9.76
CA ALA A 56 -9.92 -7.98 -10.46
C ALA A 56 -9.18 -8.39 -11.76
N ARG A 57 -8.42 -9.48 -11.74
CA ARG A 57 -7.78 -10.03 -12.94
C ARG A 57 -8.82 -10.52 -13.97
N GLU A 58 -9.86 -11.21 -13.52
CA GLU A 58 -10.94 -11.69 -14.40
C GLU A 58 -11.67 -10.52 -15.09
N VAL A 59 -11.94 -9.42 -14.36
CA VAL A 59 -12.55 -8.20 -14.89
C VAL A 59 -11.61 -7.47 -15.87
N GLY A 60 -10.30 -7.74 -15.81
CA GLY A 60 -9.33 -7.29 -16.80
C GLY A 60 -8.72 -5.93 -16.52
N PHE A 61 -8.35 -5.62 -15.26
CA PHE A 61 -7.56 -4.43 -14.95
C PHE A 61 -6.13 -4.59 -15.49
N ASP A 62 -5.61 -3.52 -16.06
CA ASP A 62 -4.29 -3.48 -16.70
C ASP A 62 -3.17 -3.41 -15.67
N SER A 63 -3.46 -2.82 -14.51
CA SER A 63 -2.50 -2.63 -13.42
C SER A 63 -3.20 -2.73 -12.07
N ILE A 64 -2.69 -3.62 -11.22
CA ILE A 64 -3.14 -3.79 -9.84
C ILE A 64 -1.98 -3.46 -8.91
N ASN A 65 -2.23 -2.58 -7.95
CA ASN A 65 -1.32 -2.32 -6.84
C ASN A 65 -1.78 -3.07 -5.60
N MET A 66 -0.83 -3.62 -4.84
CA MET A 66 -1.09 -4.26 -3.55
C MET A 66 -0.22 -3.63 -2.46
N ASP A 67 -0.86 -3.18 -1.36
CA ASP A 67 -0.16 -2.54 -0.26
C ASP A 67 0.11 -3.51 0.88
N LEU A 68 1.34 -3.54 1.36
CA LEU A 68 1.76 -4.25 2.58
C LEU A 68 2.26 -3.26 3.62
N ILE A 69 2.15 -3.61 4.89
CA ILE A 69 2.67 -2.81 6.00
C ILE A 69 3.67 -3.62 6.82
N ALA A 70 4.91 -3.16 6.90
CA ALA A 70 5.92 -3.68 7.81
C ALA A 70 5.73 -3.11 9.21
N GLY A 71 5.94 -3.95 10.23
CA GLY A 71 5.86 -3.55 11.64
C GLY A 71 4.44 -3.54 12.22
N LEU A 72 3.50 -4.27 11.65
CA LEU A 72 2.15 -4.41 12.20
C LEU A 72 2.17 -5.09 13.58
N PRO A 73 1.22 -4.74 14.50
CA PRO A 73 1.12 -5.40 15.80
C PRO A 73 0.83 -6.90 15.63
N ARG A 74 1.50 -7.70 16.44
CA ARG A 74 1.44 -9.16 16.41
C ARG A 74 1.98 -9.80 15.13
N ASP A 75 2.56 -9.03 14.22
CA ASP A 75 3.31 -9.59 13.09
C ASP A 75 4.73 -9.94 13.53
N SER A 76 5.38 -10.78 12.75
CA SER A 76 6.77 -11.16 12.90
C SER A 76 7.49 -11.02 11.56
N PHE A 77 8.82 -11.06 11.59
CA PHE A 77 9.61 -11.08 10.36
C PHE A 77 9.17 -12.21 9.42
N GLU A 78 8.95 -13.41 9.95
CA GLU A 78 8.51 -14.57 9.18
C GLU A 78 7.08 -14.40 8.61
N GLY A 79 6.16 -13.78 9.36
CA GLY A 79 4.80 -13.46 8.92
C GLY A 79 4.81 -12.47 7.77
N PHE A 80 5.60 -11.41 7.91
CA PHE A 80 5.80 -10.45 6.84
C PHE A 80 6.41 -11.07 5.58
N CYS A 81 7.43 -11.95 5.75
CA CYS A 81 8.04 -12.67 4.63
C CYS A 81 7.01 -13.54 3.89
N ARG A 82 6.13 -14.26 4.61
CA ARG A 82 5.05 -15.04 3.99
C ARG A 82 4.10 -14.13 3.23
N SER A 83 3.68 -13.02 3.80
CA SER A 83 2.80 -12.04 3.17
C SER A 83 3.39 -11.47 1.88
N LEU A 84 4.65 -11.02 1.92
CA LEU A 84 5.34 -10.50 0.75
C LEU A 84 5.49 -11.55 -0.36
N ASN A 85 5.92 -12.77 0.00
CA ASN A 85 6.05 -13.85 -0.98
C ASN A 85 4.70 -14.26 -1.56
N GLY A 86 3.64 -14.26 -0.76
CA GLY A 86 2.27 -14.52 -1.21
C GLY A 86 1.80 -13.47 -2.21
N VAL A 87 2.03 -12.19 -1.93
CA VAL A 87 1.71 -11.10 -2.88
C VAL A 87 2.57 -11.20 -4.14
N LEU A 88 3.87 -11.48 -4.02
CA LEU A 88 4.75 -11.67 -5.17
C LEU A 88 4.34 -12.85 -6.07
N ALA A 89 3.75 -13.90 -5.50
CA ALA A 89 3.23 -15.03 -6.26
C ALA A 89 1.99 -14.70 -7.11
N LEU A 90 1.28 -13.62 -6.79
CA LEU A 90 0.17 -13.10 -7.56
C LEU A 90 0.62 -12.26 -8.76
N GLU A 91 1.89 -11.84 -8.77
CA GLU A 91 2.50 -11.02 -9.84
C GLU A 91 1.73 -9.71 -10.13
N PRO A 92 1.41 -8.88 -9.11
CA PRO A 92 0.80 -7.59 -9.37
C PRO A 92 1.80 -6.66 -10.05
N GLU A 93 1.33 -5.69 -10.83
CA GLU A 93 2.20 -4.72 -11.52
C GLU A 93 2.87 -3.75 -10.56
N ASN A 94 2.23 -3.49 -9.41
CA ASN A 94 2.73 -2.58 -8.38
C ASN A 94 2.60 -3.21 -6.98
N ILE A 95 3.59 -2.97 -6.14
CA ILE A 95 3.57 -3.31 -4.71
C ILE A 95 4.03 -2.10 -3.94
N THR A 96 3.29 -1.69 -2.91
CA THR A 96 3.74 -0.66 -1.98
C THR A 96 4.04 -1.30 -0.63
N VAL A 97 5.24 -1.07 -0.11
CA VAL A 97 5.60 -1.48 1.24
C VAL A 97 5.63 -0.25 2.13
N HIS A 98 4.66 -0.20 3.03
CA HIS A 98 4.56 0.84 4.05
C HIS A 98 5.25 0.41 5.33
N THR A 99 5.74 1.37 6.10
CA THR A 99 6.12 1.18 7.49
C THR A 99 5.00 1.69 8.39
N LEU A 100 4.65 0.94 9.42
CA LEU A 100 3.60 1.35 10.35
C LEU A 100 3.93 2.72 10.97
N ALA A 101 3.02 3.68 10.78
CA ALA A 101 3.06 4.98 11.44
C ALA A 101 1.98 5.06 12.52
N LEU A 102 2.39 5.22 13.78
CA LEU A 102 1.45 5.34 14.90
C LEU A 102 0.94 6.77 15.02
N LYS A 103 -0.33 6.98 14.72
CA LYS A 103 -0.99 8.28 14.95
C LYS A 103 -1.41 8.40 16.41
N LYS A 104 -1.16 9.57 17.04
CA LYS A 104 -1.69 9.90 18.38
C LYS A 104 -3.22 9.71 18.40
N GLY A 105 -3.74 9.01 19.41
CA GLY A 105 -5.17 8.73 19.57
C GLY A 105 -5.69 7.61 18.67
N SER A 106 -4.81 6.85 18.01
CA SER A 106 -5.25 5.63 17.33
C SER A 106 -5.54 4.53 18.36
N ARG A 107 -6.61 3.74 18.12
CA ARG A 107 -6.93 2.58 18.97
C ARG A 107 -5.75 1.63 19.14
N LEU A 108 -4.88 1.57 18.17
CA LEU A 108 -3.66 0.76 18.18
C LEU A 108 -2.68 1.20 19.27
N MET A 109 -2.55 2.52 19.49
CA MET A 109 -1.75 3.08 20.60
C MET A 109 -2.41 2.84 21.95
N GLU A 110 -3.74 2.92 22.02
CA GLU A 110 -4.50 2.76 23.28
C GLU A 110 -4.52 1.30 23.75
N GLN A 111 -4.54 0.35 22.83
CA GLN A 111 -4.60 -1.09 23.13
C GLN A 111 -3.25 -1.71 23.52
N GLY A 112 -2.13 -0.99 23.39
CA GLY A 112 -0.82 -1.42 23.85
C GLY A 112 -0.33 -2.76 23.28
N GLY A 113 -0.70 -3.08 22.03
CA GLY A 113 -0.26 -4.32 21.38
C GLY A 113 1.27 -4.37 21.22
N ALA A 114 1.87 -5.54 21.40
CA ALA A 114 3.29 -5.74 21.13
C ALA A 114 3.57 -5.43 19.65
N LEU A 115 4.41 -4.45 19.42
CA LEU A 115 4.91 -4.07 18.09
C LEU A 115 6.26 -4.74 17.85
N PRO A 116 6.57 -5.13 16.62
CA PRO A 116 7.93 -5.48 16.24
C PRO A 116 8.91 -4.36 16.59
N SER A 117 10.12 -4.69 16.93
CA SER A 117 11.18 -3.70 17.17
C SER A 117 11.50 -2.92 15.89
N GLY A 118 12.12 -1.74 16.05
CA GLY A 118 12.60 -0.99 14.89
C GLY A 118 13.61 -1.78 14.05
N GLU A 119 14.44 -2.61 14.70
CA GLU A 119 15.39 -3.50 14.03
C GLU A 119 14.67 -4.61 13.25
N GLU A 120 13.66 -5.24 13.84
CA GLU A 120 12.87 -6.24 13.15
C GLU A 120 12.11 -5.65 11.96
N THR A 121 11.56 -4.45 12.12
CA THR A 121 10.89 -3.72 11.02
C THR A 121 11.90 -3.36 9.91
N ALA A 122 13.12 -2.94 10.25
CA ALA A 122 14.16 -2.69 9.27
C ALA A 122 14.52 -3.96 8.48
N ARG A 123 14.65 -5.11 9.15
CA ARG A 123 14.86 -6.41 8.49
C ARG A 123 13.73 -6.77 7.50
N MET A 124 12.46 -6.44 7.82
CA MET A 124 11.34 -6.63 6.90
C MET A 124 11.51 -5.80 5.63
N LEU A 125 11.97 -4.54 5.76
CA LEU A 125 12.21 -3.67 4.61
C LEU A 125 13.41 -4.11 3.77
N ASP A 126 14.50 -4.53 4.41
CA ASP A 126 15.67 -5.09 3.72
C ASP A 126 15.28 -6.34 2.92
N TYR A 127 14.48 -7.22 3.53
CA TYR A 127 13.93 -8.38 2.83
C TYR A 127 13.06 -7.97 1.64
N SER A 128 12.24 -6.92 1.79
CA SER A 128 11.42 -6.40 0.69
C SER A 128 12.28 -5.91 -0.46
N LEU A 129 13.33 -5.16 -0.17
CA LEU A 129 14.28 -4.65 -1.16
C LEU A 129 14.91 -5.81 -1.96
N GLU A 130 15.41 -6.83 -1.26
CA GLU A 130 16.02 -7.98 -1.88
C GLU A 130 15.04 -8.75 -2.77
N ARG A 131 13.84 -9.06 -2.23
CA ARG A 131 12.86 -9.89 -2.92
C ARG A 131 12.24 -9.20 -4.13
N LEU A 132 11.87 -7.92 -3.99
CA LEU A 132 11.24 -7.15 -5.06
C LEU A 132 12.25 -6.88 -6.18
N SER A 133 13.47 -6.45 -5.84
CA SER A 133 14.53 -6.26 -6.84
C SER A 133 14.88 -7.57 -7.57
N GLY A 134 14.96 -8.67 -6.84
CA GLY A 134 15.21 -10.00 -7.42
C GLY A 134 14.10 -10.51 -8.34
N LYS A 135 12.90 -9.93 -8.28
CA LYS A 135 11.76 -10.21 -9.15
C LYS A 135 11.57 -9.15 -10.26
N GLY A 136 12.50 -8.20 -10.39
CA GLY A 136 12.47 -7.18 -11.44
C GLY A 136 11.59 -5.97 -11.15
N TYR A 137 11.09 -5.82 -9.91
CA TYR A 137 10.44 -4.59 -9.50
C TYR A 137 11.49 -3.51 -9.24
N LEU A 138 11.15 -2.27 -9.62
CA LEU A 138 11.98 -1.09 -9.41
C LEU A 138 11.26 -0.13 -8.45
N PRO A 139 11.97 0.50 -7.50
CA PRO A 139 11.39 1.55 -6.69
C PRO A 139 11.14 2.77 -7.59
N TYR A 140 9.96 3.38 -7.50
CA TYR A 140 9.62 4.54 -8.34
C TYR A 140 9.15 5.76 -7.56
N TYR A 141 8.82 5.61 -6.28
CA TYR A 141 8.63 6.70 -5.33
C TYR A 141 8.92 6.24 -3.91
N LEU A 142 9.27 7.19 -3.07
CA LEU A 142 9.44 6.97 -1.64
C LEU A 142 8.91 8.19 -0.87
N TYR A 143 8.42 7.96 0.35
CA TYR A 143 8.05 9.05 1.24
C TYR A 143 8.15 8.65 2.71
N ARG A 144 8.36 9.67 3.57
CA ARG A 144 8.35 9.53 5.02
C ARG A 144 7.11 10.17 5.62
N GLN A 145 6.52 9.49 6.59
CA GLN A 145 5.50 10.07 7.46
C GLN A 145 6.11 10.47 8.80
N LYS A 146 5.55 11.49 9.45
CA LYS A 146 5.88 11.81 10.84
C LYS A 146 5.45 10.64 11.74
N TYR A 147 6.28 10.33 12.75
CA TYR A 147 6.02 9.27 13.74
C TYR A 147 6.08 7.83 13.21
N MET A 148 6.87 7.57 12.18
CA MET A 148 7.18 6.21 11.76
C MET A 148 8.17 5.56 12.71
N SER A 149 8.01 4.25 12.95
CA SER A 149 8.97 3.46 13.70
C SER A 149 10.33 3.48 12.99
N GLY A 150 11.41 3.82 13.72
CA GLY A 150 12.78 3.78 13.20
C GLY A 150 13.13 4.81 12.12
N SER A 151 12.31 5.84 11.86
CA SER A 151 12.51 6.81 10.76
C SER A 151 12.63 6.15 9.37
N LEU A 152 12.00 5.01 9.19
CA LEU A 152 12.01 4.21 7.96
C LEU A 152 11.08 4.82 6.90
N GLU A 153 11.22 4.40 5.66
CA GLU A 153 10.52 4.97 4.50
C GLU A 153 9.42 4.03 3.98
N ASN A 154 8.41 4.61 3.34
CA ASN A 154 7.46 3.88 2.52
C ASN A 154 7.97 3.89 1.08
N VAL A 155 7.96 2.75 0.42
CA VAL A 155 8.47 2.62 -0.95
C VAL A 155 7.42 1.98 -1.85
N GLY A 156 7.15 2.66 -2.97
CA GLY A 156 6.34 2.10 -4.06
C GLY A 156 7.24 1.43 -5.08
N TRP A 157 6.91 0.19 -5.40
CA TRP A 157 7.62 -0.66 -6.35
C TRP A 157 6.73 -0.97 -7.55
N CYS A 158 7.29 -1.04 -8.74
CA CYS A 158 6.55 -1.44 -9.92
C CYS A 158 7.41 -2.22 -10.92
N LEU A 159 6.75 -2.98 -11.78
CA LEU A 159 7.36 -3.49 -13.00
C LEU A 159 7.59 -2.33 -13.98
N SER A 160 8.58 -2.45 -14.85
CA SER A 160 8.94 -1.40 -15.82
C SER A 160 7.74 -0.98 -16.67
N GLY A 161 7.48 0.32 -16.74
CA GLY A 161 6.36 0.91 -17.48
C GLY A 161 5.02 0.86 -16.76
N GLN A 162 5.00 0.45 -15.47
CA GLN A 162 3.79 0.38 -14.65
C GLN A 162 3.76 1.44 -13.53
N GLU A 163 4.57 2.47 -13.66
CA GLU A 163 4.65 3.57 -12.70
C GLU A 163 3.32 4.33 -12.64
N SER A 164 2.83 4.60 -11.43
CA SER A 164 1.66 5.47 -11.24
C SER A 164 2.08 6.94 -11.32
N VAL A 165 1.74 7.60 -12.42
CA VAL A 165 2.01 9.03 -12.61
C VAL A 165 1.45 9.87 -11.46
N TYR A 166 0.26 9.52 -10.95
CA TYR A 166 -0.33 10.19 -9.80
C TYR A 166 0.57 10.13 -8.56
N ASN A 167 1.13 8.94 -8.24
CA ASN A 167 2.01 8.79 -7.09
C ASN A 167 3.30 9.61 -7.26
N ILE A 168 3.89 9.60 -8.45
CA ILE A 168 5.09 10.40 -8.75
C ILE A 168 4.78 11.87 -8.55
N VAL A 169 3.71 12.38 -9.18
CA VAL A 169 3.32 13.79 -9.11
C VAL A 169 3.05 14.23 -7.67
N MET A 170 2.38 13.39 -6.89
CA MET A 170 2.05 13.67 -5.48
C MET A 170 3.28 13.67 -4.58
N MET A 171 4.18 12.71 -4.74
CA MET A 171 5.34 12.54 -3.86
C MET A 171 6.49 13.50 -4.22
N GLU A 172 6.72 13.70 -5.51
CA GLU A 172 7.76 14.63 -5.99
C GLU A 172 7.27 16.09 -6.08
N GLU A 173 6.01 16.36 -5.70
CA GLU A 173 5.44 17.72 -5.68
C GLU A 173 5.58 18.47 -7.02
N LEU A 174 5.36 17.72 -8.12
CA LEU A 174 5.63 18.23 -9.46
C LEU A 174 4.57 19.19 -9.99
N GLN A 175 3.36 19.17 -9.47
CA GLN A 175 2.26 20.03 -9.92
C GLN A 175 1.20 20.21 -8.83
N THR A 176 0.38 21.25 -9.00
CA THR A 176 -0.81 21.47 -8.18
C THR A 176 -1.76 20.30 -8.30
N VAL A 177 -2.24 19.80 -7.17
CA VAL A 177 -3.28 18.76 -7.08
C VAL A 177 -4.50 19.34 -6.39
N VAL A 178 -5.56 19.50 -7.15
CA VAL A 178 -6.86 19.99 -6.64
C VAL A 178 -7.64 18.81 -6.09
N SER A 179 -8.02 18.90 -4.81
CA SER A 179 -8.85 17.90 -4.16
C SER A 179 -10.32 18.29 -4.24
N ILE A 180 -11.18 17.32 -4.50
CA ILE A 180 -12.64 17.48 -4.55
C ILE A 180 -13.25 16.51 -3.55
N GLY A 181 -14.16 17.02 -2.71
CA GLY A 181 -14.88 16.22 -1.70
C GLY A 181 -14.53 16.57 -0.26
N GLY A 182 -15.29 15.99 0.68
CA GLY A 182 -15.10 16.22 2.11
C GLY A 182 -13.80 15.62 2.63
N GLY A 183 -13.01 16.43 3.34
CA GLY A 183 -11.73 16.02 3.92
C GLY A 183 -10.56 15.99 2.93
N GLY A 184 -10.77 16.37 1.68
CA GLY A 184 -9.70 16.53 0.71
C GLY A 184 -8.84 17.77 1.00
N VAL A 185 -7.54 17.67 0.73
CA VAL A 185 -6.59 18.78 0.85
C VAL A 185 -6.03 19.09 -0.52
N THR A 186 -6.23 20.33 -0.98
CA THR A 186 -5.61 20.83 -2.21
C THR A 186 -4.16 21.21 -1.91
N LYS A 187 -3.24 20.76 -2.75
CA LYS A 187 -1.83 21.08 -2.68
C LYS A 187 -1.49 22.00 -3.85
N LEU A 188 -1.14 23.24 -3.56
CA LEU A 188 -0.70 24.20 -4.56
C LEU A 188 0.82 24.16 -4.69
N VAL A 189 1.32 24.00 -5.91
CA VAL A 189 2.76 24.00 -6.22
C VAL A 189 3.06 25.19 -7.11
N ASP A 190 3.81 26.15 -6.58
CA ASP A 190 4.37 27.26 -7.36
C ASP A 190 5.86 27.00 -7.63
N ARG A 191 6.15 26.53 -8.83
CA ARG A 191 7.53 26.23 -9.25
C ARG A 191 8.39 27.47 -9.38
N ALA A 192 7.81 28.62 -9.71
CA ALA A 192 8.55 29.86 -9.88
C ALA A 192 8.99 30.45 -8.53
N ALA A 193 8.13 30.33 -7.53
CA ALA A 193 8.42 30.78 -6.16
C ALA A 193 9.13 29.70 -5.31
N GLY A 194 9.21 28.46 -5.79
CA GLY A 194 9.73 27.33 -5.00
C GLY A 194 8.92 27.04 -3.74
N THR A 195 7.62 27.38 -3.75
CA THR A 195 6.73 27.23 -2.59
C THR A 195 5.65 26.18 -2.82
N ILE A 196 5.29 25.48 -1.74
CA ILE A 196 4.21 24.53 -1.68
C ILE A 196 3.28 24.94 -0.54
N VAL A 197 1.99 25.09 -0.84
CA VAL A 197 0.95 25.50 0.11
C VAL A 197 -0.23 24.51 0.10
#